data_7e3f1f7be20e459122b0a00e6932db38
#
_entry.id   7e3f1f7be20e459122b0a00e6932db38
#
_cell.length_a   1.000
_cell.length_b   1.000
_cell.length_c   1.000
_cell.angle_alpha   90.00
_cell.angle_beta   90.00
_cell.angle_gamma   90.00
#
_symmetry.space_group_name_H-M   'P 1'
#
loop_
_entity.id
_entity.type
_entity.pdbx_description
1 polymer ?
#
loop_
_entity_poly.entity_id
_entity_poly.type
_entity_poly.pdbx_seq_one_letter_code
_entity_poly.pdbx_strand_id
1 'polypeptide(L)'
;MIDRELGPEDFARAIPRRVRERLMAGQIEGGKDIAALRCFTGLTQTAFANALGISVHTLRNWEQDRRRPDGPALALLRVAARHPRVLKENLAATAASNE
;
A
#
# COMPACT_ATOMS: atom_id res chain seq x y z
N MET A 1 -18.21 20.72 -10.54
CA MET A 1 -16.79 20.45 -10.70
C MET A 1 -16.03 20.60 -9.40
N ILE A 2 -15.08 19.76 -9.17
CA ILE A 2 -14.31 19.76 -7.92
C ILE A 2 -13.04 20.56 -8.12
N ASP A 3 -12.84 21.57 -7.28
CA ASP A 3 -11.68 22.45 -7.38
C ASP A 3 -10.61 22.13 -6.35
N ARG A 4 -10.78 21.06 -5.62
CA ARG A 4 -9.84 20.70 -4.59
C ARG A 4 -8.98 19.53 -5.04
N GLU A 5 -7.78 19.46 -4.48
CA GLU A 5 -6.94 18.32 -4.73
C GLU A 5 -7.49 17.10 -4.02
N LEU A 6 -7.28 15.94 -4.62
CA LEU A 6 -7.70 14.69 -4.02
C LEU A 6 -6.77 14.34 -2.88
N GLY A 7 -7.35 14.08 -1.72
CA GLY A 7 -6.60 13.60 -0.57
C GLY A 7 -6.57 12.08 -0.52
N PRO A 8 -5.83 11.52 0.45
CA PRO A 8 -5.76 10.06 0.60
C PRO A 8 -7.11 9.39 0.74
N GLU A 9 -8.06 10.06 1.40
CA GLU A 9 -9.41 9.52 1.58
C GLU A 9 -10.14 9.39 0.26
N ASP A 10 -9.92 10.33 -0.65
CA ASP A 10 -10.56 10.30 -1.97
C ASP A 10 -10.03 9.14 -2.80
N PHE A 11 -8.72 8.87 -2.71
CA PHE A 11 -8.13 7.73 -3.40
C PHE A 11 -8.65 6.42 -2.85
N ALA A 12 -8.81 6.32 -1.53
CA ALA A 12 -9.35 5.12 -0.92
C ALA A 12 -10.78 4.85 -1.40
N ARG A 13 -11.59 5.91 -1.53
CA ARG A 13 -12.95 5.77 -2.02
C ARG A 13 -13.00 5.44 -3.50
N ALA A 14 -11.98 5.83 -4.24
CA ALA A 14 -11.94 5.58 -5.67
C ALA A 14 -11.66 4.13 -6.02
N ILE A 15 -11.17 3.33 -5.06
CA ILE A 15 -10.89 1.93 -5.30
C ILE A 15 -12.21 1.16 -5.32
N PRO A 16 -12.52 0.45 -6.42
CA PRO A 16 -13.74 -0.33 -6.49
C PRO A 16 -13.83 -1.34 -5.35
N ARG A 17 -15.03 -1.51 -4.83
CA ARG A 17 -15.27 -2.44 -3.73
C ARG A 17 -14.76 -3.84 -4.04
N ARG A 18 -14.99 -4.30 -5.25
CA ARG A 18 -14.55 -5.61 -5.71
C ARG A 18 -13.04 -5.77 -5.60
N VAL A 19 -12.30 -4.75 -5.99
CA VAL A 19 -10.84 -4.77 -5.91
C VAL A 19 -10.39 -4.81 -4.45
N ARG A 20 -11.00 -3.97 -3.62
CA ARG A 20 -10.66 -3.93 -2.20
C ARG A 20 -10.91 -5.28 -1.52
N GLU A 21 -12.06 -5.90 -1.80
CA GLU A 21 -12.38 -7.21 -1.24
C GLU A 21 -11.36 -8.26 -1.68
N ARG A 22 -10.96 -8.21 -2.94
CA ARG A 22 -9.96 -9.14 -3.47
C ARG A 22 -8.61 -8.95 -2.80
N LEU A 23 -8.20 -7.70 -2.60
CA LEU A 23 -6.95 -7.41 -1.91
C LEU A 23 -6.97 -7.88 -0.46
N MET A 24 -8.09 -7.68 0.22
CA MET A 24 -8.25 -8.13 1.59
C MET A 24 -8.20 -9.66 1.69
N ALA A 25 -8.60 -10.35 0.64
CA ALA A 25 -8.51 -11.80 0.56
C ALA A 25 -7.10 -12.28 0.21
N GLY A 26 -6.17 -11.36 -0.07
CA GLY A 26 -4.80 -11.70 -0.41
C GLY A 26 -4.61 -12.03 -1.88
N GLN A 27 -5.56 -11.69 -2.72
CA GLN A 27 -5.50 -11.97 -4.15
C GLN A 27 -4.90 -10.78 -4.87
N ILE A 28 -3.58 -10.71 -4.86
CA ILE A 28 -2.83 -9.64 -5.53
C ILE A 28 -2.36 -10.17 -6.87
N GLU A 29 -2.89 -9.59 -7.94
CA GLU A 29 -2.67 -10.11 -9.29
C GLU A 29 -1.55 -9.41 -10.04
N GLY A 30 -1.16 -8.22 -9.61
CA GLY A 30 -0.12 -7.49 -10.29
C GLY A 30 0.18 -6.16 -9.65
N GLY A 31 1.05 -5.40 -10.29
CA GLY A 31 1.50 -4.12 -9.77
C GLY A 31 0.41 -3.09 -9.58
N LYS A 32 -0.63 -3.14 -10.43
CA LYS A 32 -1.77 -2.23 -10.26
C LYS A 32 -2.48 -2.44 -8.94
N ASP A 33 -2.55 -3.69 -8.47
CA ASP A 33 -3.17 -4.00 -7.21
C ASP A 33 -2.35 -3.45 -6.05
N ILE A 34 -1.03 -3.52 -6.16
CA ILE A 34 -0.14 -3.00 -5.14
C ILE A 34 -0.25 -1.49 -5.07
N ALA A 35 -0.29 -0.82 -6.23
CA ALA A 35 -0.49 0.62 -6.28
C ALA A 35 -1.86 1.01 -5.71
N ALA A 36 -2.90 0.24 -6.02
CA ALA A 36 -4.25 0.49 -5.49
C ALA A 36 -4.27 0.33 -3.97
N LEU A 37 -3.60 -0.69 -3.46
CA LEU A 37 -3.49 -0.90 -2.02
C LEU A 37 -2.79 0.27 -1.36
N ARG A 38 -1.69 0.73 -1.92
CA ARG A 38 -0.98 1.88 -1.40
C ARG A 38 -1.88 3.11 -1.37
N CYS A 39 -2.61 3.38 -2.45
CA CYS A 39 -3.55 4.49 -2.49
C CYS A 39 -4.64 4.35 -1.43
N PHE A 40 -5.10 3.13 -1.20
CA PHE A 40 -6.09 2.85 -0.17
C PHE A 40 -5.57 3.24 1.22
N THR A 41 -4.28 3.00 1.49
CA THR A 41 -3.67 3.40 2.77
C THR A 41 -3.43 4.90 2.86
N GLY A 42 -3.41 5.60 1.72
CA GLY A 42 -3.13 7.03 1.67
C GLY A 42 -1.66 7.37 1.78
N LEU A 43 -0.77 6.41 1.64
CA LEU A 43 0.66 6.64 1.77
C LEU A 43 1.34 6.85 0.42
N THR A 44 2.40 7.65 0.43
CA THR A 44 3.27 7.80 -0.74
C THR A 44 4.06 6.51 -0.94
N GLN A 45 4.71 6.37 -2.10
CA GLN A 45 5.59 5.22 -2.33
C GLN A 45 6.66 5.10 -1.26
N THR A 46 7.30 6.21 -0.92
CA THR A 46 8.36 6.20 0.08
C THR A 46 7.82 5.78 1.45
N ALA A 47 6.71 6.37 1.88
CA ALA A 47 6.12 6.05 3.17
C ALA A 47 5.64 4.60 3.24
N PHE A 48 5.01 4.12 2.17
CA PHE A 48 4.51 2.75 2.11
C PHE A 48 5.67 1.76 2.17
N ALA A 49 6.72 2.02 1.40
CA ALA A 49 7.92 1.17 1.42
C ALA A 49 8.55 1.14 2.82
N ASN A 50 8.68 2.31 3.46
CA ASN A 50 9.23 2.39 4.81
C ASN A 50 8.38 1.61 5.80
N ALA A 51 7.07 1.70 5.69
CA ALA A 51 6.16 0.97 6.60
C ALA A 51 6.29 -0.53 6.42
N LEU A 52 6.59 -1.00 5.21
CA LEU A 52 6.77 -2.42 4.93
C LEU A 52 8.19 -2.91 5.20
N GLY A 53 9.14 -2.00 5.45
CA GLY A 53 10.53 -2.36 5.65
C GLY A 53 11.26 -2.73 4.38
N ILE A 54 10.85 -2.18 3.25
CA ILE A 54 11.50 -2.41 1.96
C ILE A 54 11.99 -1.09 1.38
N SER A 55 12.85 -1.18 0.35
CA SER A 55 13.27 0.04 -0.35
C SER A 55 12.17 0.53 -1.28
N VAL A 56 12.16 1.83 -1.54
CA VAL A 56 11.20 2.41 -2.47
C VAL A 56 11.45 1.85 -3.88
N HIS A 57 12.69 1.50 -4.20
CA HIS A 57 13.04 0.90 -5.48
C HIS A 57 12.34 -0.46 -5.63
N THR A 58 12.35 -1.28 -4.58
CA THR A 58 11.64 -2.56 -4.58
C THR A 58 10.15 -2.36 -4.82
N LEU A 59 9.56 -1.41 -4.13
CA LEU A 59 8.13 -1.13 -4.29
C LEU A 59 7.81 -0.68 -5.71
N ARG A 60 8.64 0.19 -6.28
CA ARG A 60 8.44 0.64 -7.66
C ARG A 60 8.51 -0.52 -8.64
N ASN A 61 9.44 -1.44 -8.44
CA ASN A 61 9.55 -2.63 -9.29
C ASN A 61 8.28 -3.47 -9.20
N TRP A 62 7.72 -3.63 -8.01
CA TRP A 62 6.46 -4.34 -7.84
C TRP A 62 5.31 -3.64 -8.57
N GLU A 63 5.19 -2.32 -8.40
CA GLU A 63 4.09 -1.57 -9.00
C GLU A 63 4.18 -1.52 -10.52
N GLN A 64 5.38 -1.67 -11.07
CA GLN A 64 5.62 -1.67 -12.52
C GLN A 64 5.71 -3.08 -13.11
N ASP A 65 5.41 -4.09 -12.33
CA ASP A 65 5.44 -5.51 -12.76
C ASP A 65 6.83 -6.00 -13.21
N ARG A 66 7.89 -5.35 -12.75
CA ARG A 66 9.24 -5.79 -13.04
C ARG A 66 9.69 -6.91 -12.12
N ARG A 67 9.11 -6.95 -10.93
CA ARG A 67 9.35 -8.01 -9.96
C ARG A 67 8.05 -8.29 -9.22
N ARG A 68 7.96 -9.50 -8.70
CA ARG A 68 6.80 -9.89 -7.89
C ARG A 68 7.19 -10.01 -6.43
N PRO A 69 6.31 -9.62 -5.50
CA PRO A 69 6.55 -9.85 -4.09
C PRO A 69 6.64 -11.35 -3.81
N ASP A 70 7.55 -11.73 -2.92
CA ASP A 70 7.64 -13.14 -2.46
C ASP A 70 6.56 -13.44 -1.42
N GLY A 71 6.58 -14.66 -0.88
CA GLY A 71 5.56 -15.09 0.08
C GLY A 71 5.43 -14.20 1.30
N PRO A 72 6.54 -13.91 2.02
CA PRO A 72 6.46 -13.00 3.17
C PRO A 72 5.98 -11.61 2.81
N ALA A 73 6.40 -11.09 1.66
CA ALA A 73 5.96 -9.77 1.20
C ALA A 73 4.47 -9.77 0.89
N LEU A 74 3.97 -10.84 0.27
CA LEU A 74 2.54 -10.97 0.00
C LEU A 74 1.74 -11.01 1.30
N ALA A 75 2.26 -11.70 2.32
CA ALA A 75 1.60 -11.74 3.62
C ALA A 75 1.51 -10.35 4.23
N LEU A 76 2.59 -9.56 4.13
CA LEU A 76 2.59 -8.17 4.62
C LEU A 76 1.58 -7.31 3.86
N LEU A 77 1.52 -7.48 2.55
CA LEU A 77 0.56 -6.72 1.74
C LEU A 77 -0.88 -7.08 2.12
N ARG A 78 -1.13 -8.35 2.43
CA ARG A 78 -2.43 -8.81 2.88
C ARG A 78 -2.81 -8.19 4.22
N VAL A 79 -1.85 -8.12 5.14
CA VAL A 79 -2.05 -7.45 6.43
C VAL A 79 -2.38 -5.97 6.21
N ALA A 80 -1.63 -5.32 5.32
CA ALA A 80 -1.87 -3.91 5.01
C ALA A 80 -3.28 -3.69 4.44
N ALA A 81 -3.76 -4.62 3.62
CA ALA A 81 -5.10 -4.51 3.05
C ALA A 81 -6.20 -4.64 4.11
N ARG A 82 -5.99 -5.53 5.06
CA ARG A 82 -6.97 -5.79 6.12
C ARG A 82 -6.90 -4.77 7.26
N HIS A 83 -5.71 -4.28 7.51
CA HIS A 83 -5.44 -3.43 8.68
C HIS A 83 -4.54 -2.25 8.30
N PRO A 84 -5.05 -1.32 7.48
CA PRO A 84 -4.22 -0.20 7.03
C PRO A 84 -3.71 0.67 8.18
N ARG A 85 -4.45 0.69 9.29
CA ARG A 85 -4.03 1.45 10.46
C ARG A 85 -2.74 0.88 11.07
N VAL A 86 -2.62 -0.44 11.09
CA VAL A 86 -1.41 -1.10 11.61
C VAL A 86 -0.19 -0.67 10.82
N LEU A 87 -0.33 -0.57 9.50
CA LEU A 87 0.76 -0.12 8.66
C LEU A 87 1.19 1.31 9.00
N LYS A 88 0.23 2.20 9.20
CA LYS A 88 0.51 3.59 9.56
C LYS A 88 1.16 3.69 10.94
N GLU A 89 0.71 2.87 11.88
CA GLU A 89 1.30 2.83 13.20
C GLU A 89 2.74 2.33 13.14
N ASN A 90 3.02 1.37 12.29
CA ASN A 90 4.36 0.87 12.10
C ASN A 90 5.28 1.93 11.51
N LEU A 91 4.77 2.72 10.58
CA LEU A 91 5.53 3.84 10.02
C LEU A 91 5.90 4.85 11.09
N ALA A 92 4.97 5.20 11.96
CA ALA A 92 5.22 6.13 13.05
C ALA A 92 6.25 5.57 14.03
N ALA A 93 6.14 4.29 14.38
CA ALA A 93 7.10 3.64 15.27
C ALA A 93 8.50 3.60 14.67
N THR A 94 8.60 3.34 13.37
CA THR A 94 9.88 3.31 12.66
C THR A 94 10.51 4.70 12.67
N ALA A 95 9.73 5.74 12.42
CA ALA A 95 10.21 7.11 12.45
C ALA A 95 10.70 7.50 13.85
N ALA A 96 9.98 7.07 14.88
CA ALA A 96 10.36 7.35 16.27
C ALA A 96 11.65 6.62 16.66
N SER A 97 11.88 5.43 16.10
CA SER A 97 13.06 4.62 16.41
C SER A 97 14.32 5.10 15.71
N ASN A 98 14.17 5.90 14.70
CA ASN A 98 15.26 6.33 13.83
C ASN A 98 15.93 7.61 14.29
N GLU A 99 16.05 7.80 15.53
CA GLU A 99 16.71 9.00 16.06
C GLU A 99 18.19 8.86 16.14
#